data_a47221c8950c25e104c9bb2ef706dae1
#
_entry.id   a47221c8950c25e104c9bb2ef706dae1
#
_cell.length_a   1.000
_cell.length_b   1.000
_cell.length_c   1.000
_cell.angle_alpha   90.00
_cell.angle_beta   90.00
_cell.angle_gamma   90.00
#
_symmetry.space_group_name_H-M   'P 1'
#
loop_
_entity.id
_entity.type
_entity.pdbx_description
1 polymer ?
#
loop_
_entity_poly.entity_id
_entity_poly.type
_entity_poly.pdbx_seq_one_letter_code
_entity_poly.pdbx_strand_id
1 'polypeptide(L)'
;MPRFAQPRARGVALVVAAAAAVLLGACATQPPRAPTAAPTAAPTAAPTAAPDARQTEQNRAYTGRFAVQYQDPLGNPRNVYGNFDWQEQGTNVSLELRSPLGQTLAIVKSAPGGASLELPNRQPQFAPDVGELMQRALGFALPLDGLRYWLLPTPSPTTPATTVRDPQDGARIKEIRQDGWTIDYVAYADAPAVGVKRINLARQTPPLDIKLVLDR
;
A
#
# COMPACT_ATOMS: atom_id res chain seq x y z
N MET A 1 44.55 27.88 25.28
CA MET A 1 44.04 28.42 26.54
C MET A 1 43.09 29.56 26.18
N PRO A 2 41.88 29.72 26.75
CA PRO A 2 41.46 29.30 28.08
C PRO A 2 40.27 28.31 28.09
N ARG A 3 40.18 27.64 29.24
CA ARG A 3 39.10 26.83 29.77
C ARG A 3 37.95 27.75 30.26
N PHE A 4 36.71 27.36 30.08
CA PHE A 4 35.55 27.77 30.92
C PHE A 4 34.72 26.56 31.28
N ALA A 5 34.63 26.35 32.38
CA ALA A 5 34.08 25.89 33.61
C ALA A 5 32.54 25.69 33.55
N GLN A 6 32.14 24.49 34.03
CA GLN A 6 30.75 24.16 34.39
C GLN A 6 30.39 24.81 35.74
N PRO A 7 29.10 25.01 36.02
CA PRO A 7 28.61 24.88 37.40
C PRO A 7 27.59 23.72 37.56
N ARG A 8 27.88 22.93 38.58
CA ARG A 8 26.94 22.03 39.26
C ARG A 8 25.96 22.85 40.11
N ALA A 9 24.70 22.48 40.15
CA ALA A 9 23.78 22.81 41.23
C ALA A 9 22.94 21.59 41.60
N ARG A 10 23.19 21.16 42.83
CA ARG A 10 22.45 20.36 43.80
C ARG A 10 20.98 20.84 43.86
N GLY A 11 19.94 20.01 43.90
CA GLY A 11 19.55 19.16 45.01
C GLY A 11 18.35 19.80 45.69
N VAL A 12 17.21 19.11 45.75
CA VAL A 12 16.33 19.08 46.95
C VAL A 12 15.33 17.92 46.74
N ALA A 13 15.41 16.99 47.70
CA ALA A 13 14.42 15.96 47.95
C ALA A 13 13.29 16.54 48.78
N LEU A 14 12.05 16.15 48.54
CA LEU A 14 10.96 16.33 49.50
C LEU A 14 10.04 15.10 49.47
N VAL A 15 10.13 14.35 50.55
CA VAL A 15 9.28 13.25 50.99
C VAL A 15 8.03 13.85 51.61
N VAL A 16 6.84 13.41 51.23
CA VAL A 16 5.65 13.50 52.08
C VAL A 16 4.82 12.25 51.97
N ALA A 17 4.50 11.73 53.15
CA ALA A 17 3.89 10.48 53.50
C ALA A 17 2.35 10.46 53.43
N ALA A 18 1.82 9.27 53.23
CA ALA A 18 0.65 8.63 53.87
C ALA A 18 -0.68 9.39 54.07
N ALA A 19 -1.75 8.74 53.56
CA ALA A 19 -2.98 8.55 54.33
C ALA A 19 -3.82 7.40 53.74
N ALA A 20 -3.97 6.35 54.53
CA ALA A 20 -4.92 5.27 54.34
C ALA A 20 -6.31 5.71 54.74
N ALA A 21 -7.35 5.38 53.98
CA ALA A 21 -8.73 5.45 54.43
C ALA A 21 -9.43 4.14 54.03
N VAL A 22 -9.66 3.30 55.01
CA VAL A 22 -10.53 2.12 55.02
C VAL A 22 -11.97 2.59 55.16
N LEU A 23 -12.86 2.24 54.23
CA LEU A 23 -14.30 2.30 54.44
C LEU A 23 -14.89 0.91 54.16
N LEU A 24 -15.25 0.22 55.26
CA LEU A 24 -16.19 -0.90 55.30
C LEU A 24 -17.61 -0.35 55.06
N GLY A 25 -18.38 -0.96 54.20
CA GLY A 25 -19.76 -0.61 53.97
C GLY A 25 -20.60 -1.75 53.38
N ALA A 26 -21.24 -2.49 54.29
CA ALA A 26 -22.57 -3.11 54.21
C ALA A 26 -22.86 -4.15 53.15
N CYS A 27 -22.90 -5.43 53.57
CA CYS A 27 -23.70 -6.52 53.04
C CYS A 27 -25.20 -6.20 53.13
N ALA A 28 -25.91 -6.09 52.04
CA ALA A 28 -27.37 -6.17 51.98
C ALA A 28 -27.74 -7.60 51.51
N THR A 29 -28.25 -8.38 52.43
CA THR A 29 -28.87 -9.71 52.20
C THR A 29 -30.22 -9.51 51.51
N GLN A 30 -30.37 -9.99 50.28
CA GLN A 30 -31.64 -10.06 49.55
C GLN A 30 -32.25 -11.50 49.78
N PRO A 31 -33.55 -11.59 50.08
CA PRO A 31 -34.19 -12.91 50.24
C PRO A 31 -34.34 -13.66 48.91
N PRO A 32 -34.40 -14.97 48.96
CA PRO A 32 -34.49 -15.81 47.76
C PRO A 32 -35.85 -15.69 47.10
N ARG A 33 -35.85 -15.21 45.87
CA ARG A 33 -37.04 -15.18 44.97
C ARG A 33 -37.07 -16.49 44.21
N ALA A 34 -38.21 -17.19 44.27
CA ALA A 34 -38.44 -18.45 43.60
C ALA A 34 -38.18 -18.40 42.07
N PRO A 35 -37.70 -19.46 41.46
CA PRO A 35 -37.40 -19.48 40.04
C PRO A 35 -38.68 -19.61 39.23
N THR A 36 -39.08 -18.53 38.56
CA THR A 36 -40.03 -18.64 37.42
C THR A 36 -39.24 -19.08 36.21
N ALA A 37 -39.54 -20.26 35.73
CA ALA A 37 -38.97 -20.82 34.52
C ALA A 37 -39.33 -19.90 33.32
N ALA A 38 -38.35 -19.17 32.79
CA ALA A 38 -38.46 -18.56 31.51
C ALA A 38 -37.93 -19.53 30.44
N PRO A 39 -38.52 -19.58 29.23
CA PRO A 39 -38.06 -20.51 28.21
C PRO A 39 -36.66 -20.15 27.77
N THR A 40 -35.81 -21.18 27.80
CA THR A 40 -34.42 -21.13 27.29
C THR A 40 -34.48 -20.79 25.79
N ALA A 41 -34.27 -19.53 25.44
CA ALA A 41 -33.94 -19.20 24.08
C ALA A 41 -32.50 -19.72 23.79
N ALA A 42 -32.40 -20.69 22.90
CA ALA A 42 -31.13 -21.14 22.38
C ALA A 42 -30.32 -19.92 21.89
N PRO A 43 -29.01 -19.87 22.14
CA PRO A 43 -28.17 -18.83 21.54
C PRO A 43 -28.23 -19.02 20.01
N THR A 44 -28.97 -18.15 19.36
CA THR A 44 -28.85 -17.98 17.90
C THR A 44 -27.43 -17.56 17.66
N ALA A 45 -26.60 -18.48 17.14
CA ALA A 45 -25.28 -18.16 16.63
C ALA A 45 -25.46 -17.00 15.63
N ALA A 46 -24.90 -15.84 15.95
CA ALA A 46 -24.82 -14.76 15.00
C ALA A 46 -24.17 -15.34 13.74
N PRO A 47 -24.72 -15.10 12.54
CA PRO A 47 -24.06 -15.53 11.33
C PRO A 47 -22.67 -14.87 11.32
N THR A 48 -21.62 -15.67 11.36
CA THR A 48 -20.26 -15.24 11.08
C THR A 48 -20.34 -14.64 9.68
N ALA A 49 -20.36 -13.31 9.58
CA ALA A 49 -20.37 -12.61 8.31
C ALA A 49 -19.14 -13.12 7.54
N ALA A 50 -19.37 -13.84 6.46
CA ALA A 50 -18.33 -14.14 5.51
C ALA A 50 -17.70 -12.81 5.11
N PRO A 51 -16.35 -12.72 5.00
CA PRO A 51 -15.70 -11.48 4.58
C PRO A 51 -16.34 -11.02 3.29
N ASP A 52 -16.86 -9.80 3.31
CA ASP A 52 -17.63 -9.23 2.19
C ASP A 52 -16.72 -9.28 0.95
N ALA A 53 -17.16 -9.99 -0.10
CA ALA A 53 -16.37 -10.13 -1.34
C ALA A 53 -15.95 -8.77 -1.91
N ARG A 54 -16.77 -7.72 -1.66
CA ARG A 54 -16.44 -6.33 -2.01
C ARG A 54 -15.24 -5.78 -1.25
N GLN A 55 -15.02 -6.18 0.01
CA GLN A 55 -13.84 -5.76 0.79
C GLN A 55 -12.58 -6.48 0.30
N THR A 56 -12.71 -7.71 -0.18
CA THR A 56 -11.59 -8.46 -0.78
C THR A 56 -11.18 -7.86 -2.12
N GLU A 57 -12.11 -7.30 -2.90
CA GLU A 57 -11.81 -6.56 -4.13
C GLU A 57 -11.14 -5.20 -3.87
N GLN A 58 -11.33 -4.63 -2.68
CA GLN A 58 -10.76 -3.34 -2.28
C GLN A 58 -9.37 -3.45 -1.63
N ASN A 59 -8.97 -4.63 -1.20
CA ASN A 59 -7.67 -4.88 -0.57
C ASN A 59 -6.85 -5.84 -1.41
N ARG A 60 -5.80 -5.31 -2.04
CA ARG A 60 -4.92 -6.07 -2.95
C ARG A 60 -3.47 -5.88 -2.57
N ALA A 61 -2.72 -6.95 -2.65
CA ALA A 61 -1.28 -6.93 -2.44
C ALA A 61 -0.59 -7.68 -3.59
N TYR A 62 0.50 -7.10 -4.09
CA TYR A 62 1.36 -7.71 -5.10
C TYR A 62 2.81 -7.48 -4.70
N THR A 63 3.61 -8.52 -4.84
CA THR A 63 5.05 -8.44 -4.74
C THR A 63 5.68 -8.90 -6.04
N GLY A 64 6.92 -8.50 -6.27
CA GLY A 64 7.59 -8.91 -7.47
C GLY A 64 8.85 -8.11 -7.78
N ARG A 65 9.28 -8.23 -9.02
CA ARG A 65 10.45 -7.55 -9.55
C ARG A 65 10.06 -6.53 -10.60
N PHE A 66 10.80 -5.44 -10.63
CA PHE A 66 10.62 -4.40 -11.62
C PHE A 66 11.93 -4.05 -12.33
N ALA A 67 11.81 -3.57 -13.56
CA ALA A 67 12.86 -2.85 -14.26
C ALA A 67 12.23 -1.65 -14.98
N VAL A 68 12.82 -0.48 -14.82
CA VAL A 68 12.39 0.78 -15.45
C VAL A 68 13.53 1.30 -16.29
N GLN A 69 13.26 1.63 -17.55
CA GLN A 69 14.18 2.28 -18.47
C GLN A 69 13.58 3.63 -18.86
N TYR A 70 14.33 4.70 -18.68
CA TYR A 70 13.88 6.07 -18.98
C TYR A 70 15.05 6.95 -19.40
N GLN A 71 14.77 8.15 -19.88
CA GLN A 71 15.77 9.17 -20.12
C GLN A 71 15.69 10.23 -19.02
N ASP A 72 16.85 10.58 -18.46
CA ASP A 72 16.94 11.72 -17.53
C ASP A 72 16.69 13.04 -18.27
N PRO A 73 16.54 14.18 -17.55
CA PRO A 73 16.32 15.49 -18.17
C PRO A 73 17.41 15.95 -19.16
N LEU A 74 18.58 15.31 -19.10
CA LEU A 74 19.70 15.55 -20.03
C LEU A 74 19.68 14.61 -21.24
N GLY A 75 18.68 13.72 -21.34
CA GLY A 75 18.54 12.73 -22.42
C GLY A 75 19.39 11.49 -22.25
N ASN A 76 20.07 11.30 -21.11
CA ASN A 76 20.86 10.10 -20.88
C ASN A 76 19.96 8.92 -20.49
N PRO A 77 20.20 7.72 -21.06
CA PRO A 77 19.45 6.53 -20.68
C PRO A 77 19.76 6.12 -19.24
N ARG A 78 18.72 5.81 -18.49
CA ARG A 78 18.77 5.36 -17.09
C ARG A 78 18.03 4.05 -16.94
N ASN A 79 18.58 3.18 -16.09
CA ASN A 79 17.98 1.91 -15.73
C ASN A 79 17.89 1.80 -14.21
N VAL A 80 16.71 1.48 -13.70
CA VAL A 80 16.48 1.16 -12.29
C VAL A 80 15.77 -0.18 -12.23
N TYR A 81 16.21 -1.06 -11.36
CA TYR A 81 15.60 -2.38 -11.18
C TYR A 81 15.69 -2.83 -9.72
N GLY A 82 14.81 -3.73 -9.36
CA GLY A 82 14.75 -4.25 -7.99
C GLY A 82 13.47 -5.03 -7.73
N ASN A 83 13.07 -5.01 -6.47
CA ASN A 83 11.83 -5.64 -6.00
C ASN A 83 10.81 -4.56 -5.64
N PHE A 84 9.54 -4.89 -5.79
CA PHE A 84 8.45 -4.01 -5.37
C PHE A 84 7.47 -4.74 -4.45
N ASP A 85 6.86 -3.97 -3.56
CA ASP A 85 5.73 -4.36 -2.75
C ASP A 85 4.61 -3.33 -2.97
N TRP A 86 3.48 -3.80 -3.49
CA TRP A 86 2.29 -3.01 -3.74
C TRP A 86 1.20 -3.40 -2.77
N GLN A 87 0.67 -2.45 -2.07
CA GLN A 87 -0.48 -2.64 -1.18
C GLN A 87 -1.56 -1.62 -1.53
N GLU A 88 -2.77 -2.10 -1.69
CA GLU A 88 -3.94 -1.29 -1.96
C GLU A 88 -5.03 -1.59 -0.94
N GLN A 89 -5.56 -0.55 -0.31
CA GLN A 89 -6.64 -0.61 0.66
C GLN A 89 -7.68 0.45 0.30
N GLY A 90 -8.76 0.02 -0.34
CA GLY A 90 -9.76 0.94 -0.89
C GLY A 90 -9.14 1.90 -1.90
N THR A 91 -9.14 3.19 -1.59
CA THR A 91 -8.57 4.25 -2.44
C THR A 91 -7.09 4.51 -2.18
N ASN A 92 -6.53 3.96 -1.10
CA ASN A 92 -5.15 4.18 -0.72
C ASN A 92 -4.22 3.14 -1.38
N VAL A 93 -3.10 3.60 -1.91
CA VAL A 93 -2.04 2.77 -2.49
C VAL A 93 -0.73 3.06 -1.79
N SER A 94 0.00 2.03 -1.45
CA SER A 94 1.39 2.10 -1.00
C SER A 94 2.25 1.23 -1.91
N LEU A 95 3.29 1.81 -2.47
CA LEU A 95 4.28 1.12 -3.30
C LEU A 95 5.66 1.32 -2.69
N GLU A 96 6.26 0.24 -2.23
CA GLU A 96 7.66 0.24 -1.82
C GLU A 96 8.53 -0.34 -2.92
N LEU A 97 9.59 0.38 -3.28
CA LEU A 97 10.63 -0.06 -4.22
C LEU A 97 11.91 -0.35 -3.45
N ARG A 98 12.49 -1.53 -3.68
CA ARG A 98 13.74 -1.98 -3.04
C ARG A 98 14.77 -2.36 -4.08
N SER A 99 16.05 -2.16 -3.75
CA SER A 99 17.15 -2.69 -4.56
C SER A 99 17.14 -4.23 -4.54
N PRO A 100 17.89 -4.91 -5.42
CA PRO A 100 18.04 -6.36 -5.37
C PRO A 100 18.61 -6.88 -4.05
N LEU A 101 19.33 -6.05 -3.31
CA LEU A 101 19.89 -6.36 -1.99
C LEU A 101 18.91 -6.04 -0.84
N GLY A 102 17.66 -5.66 -1.15
CA GLY A 102 16.60 -5.39 -0.17
C GLY A 102 16.63 -3.99 0.46
N GLN A 103 17.52 -3.10 0.04
CA GLN A 103 17.52 -1.72 0.53
C GLN A 103 16.36 -0.94 -0.07
N THR A 104 15.61 -0.20 0.74
CA THR A 104 14.54 0.68 0.27
C THR A 104 15.12 1.77 -0.64
N LEU A 105 14.58 1.88 -1.85
CA LEU A 105 14.90 2.91 -2.83
C LEU A 105 13.91 4.07 -2.76
N ALA A 106 12.62 3.74 -2.59
CA ALA A 106 11.54 4.72 -2.48
C ALA A 106 10.30 4.07 -1.86
N ILE A 107 9.52 4.87 -1.13
CA ILE A 107 8.15 4.52 -0.73
C ILE A 107 7.23 5.60 -1.28
N VAL A 108 6.27 5.20 -2.08
CA VAL A 108 5.26 6.07 -2.70
C VAL A 108 3.92 5.74 -2.09
N LYS A 109 3.22 6.73 -1.58
CA LYS A 109 1.84 6.58 -1.08
C LYS A 109 0.93 7.52 -1.84
N SER A 110 -0.23 7.04 -2.23
CA SER A 110 -1.29 7.81 -2.88
C SER A 110 -2.60 7.59 -2.14
N ALA A 111 -3.32 8.68 -1.89
CA ALA A 111 -4.61 8.70 -1.24
C ALA A 111 -5.46 9.83 -1.83
N PRO A 112 -6.79 9.90 -1.57
CA PRO A 112 -7.65 10.98 -2.07
C PRO A 112 -7.21 12.39 -1.66
N GLY A 113 -6.42 12.53 -0.59
CA GLY A 113 -5.89 13.79 -0.10
C GLY A 113 -4.53 14.20 -0.67
N GLY A 114 -3.94 13.40 -1.56
CA GLY A 114 -2.63 13.65 -2.16
C GLY A 114 -1.69 12.47 -2.12
N ALA A 115 -0.45 12.73 -2.49
CA ALA A 115 0.60 11.73 -2.57
C ALA A 115 1.82 12.12 -1.73
N SER A 116 2.56 11.13 -1.25
CA SER A 116 3.85 11.30 -0.60
C SER A 116 4.92 10.37 -1.21
N LEU A 117 6.15 10.85 -1.20
CA LEU A 117 7.35 10.11 -1.60
C LEU A 117 8.40 10.21 -0.50
N GLU A 118 8.83 9.07 -0.01
CA GLU A 118 9.90 8.93 0.95
C GLU A 118 11.13 8.34 0.24
N LEU A 119 12.25 9.03 0.28
CA LEU A 119 13.54 8.58 -0.25
C LEU A 119 14.53 8.41 0.92
N PRO A 120 15.48 7.46 0.85
CA PRO A 120 16.49 7.28 1.88
C PRO A 120 17.25 8.58 2.18
N ASN A 121 17.39 8.90 3.46
CA ASN A 121 18.13 10.08 3.94
C ASN A 121 17.64 11.44 3.38
N ARG A 122 16.36 11.53 2.99
CA ARG A 122 15.72 12.76 2.54
C ARG A 122 14.42 13.00 3.32
N GLN A 123 14.02 14.24 3.42
CA GLN A 123 12.72 14.62 3.95
C GLN A 123 11.62 14.07 3.02
N PRO A 124 10.50 13.57 3.56
CA PRO A 124 9.34 13.20 2.75
C PRO A 124 8.86 14.36 1.89
N GLN A 125 8.51 14.07 0.65
CA GLN A 125 7.95 15.04 -0.29
C GLN A 125 6.46 14.76 -0.47
N PHE A 126 5.68 15.83 -0.66
CA PHE A 126 4.23 15.75 -0.82
C PHE A 126 3.80 16.51 -2.07
N ALA A 127 2.74 16.04 -2.71
CA ALA A 127 2.09 16.70 -3.83
C ALA A 127 0.61 16.27 -3.89
N PRO A 128 -0.26 17.06 -4.56
CA PRO A 128 -1.63 16.64 -4.83
C PRO A 128 -1.72 15.41 -5.74
N ASP A 129 -0.73 15.24 -6.63
CA ASP A 129 -0.68 14.20 -7.65
C ASP A 129 0.63 13.39 -7.56
N VAL A 130 0.52 12.07 -7.65
CA VAL A 130 1.65 11.15 -7.56
C VAL A 130 2.56 11.22 -8.79
N GLY A 131 2.00 11.41 -9.97
CA GLY A 131 2.76 11.49 -11.22
C GLY A 131 3.69 12.71 -11.21
N GLU A 132 3.19 13.88 -10.78
CA GLU A 132 3.98 15.09 -10.60
C GLU A 132 5.10 14.90 -9.57
N LEU A 133 4.79 14.24 -8.46
CA LEU A 133 5.75 13.95 -7.40
C LEU A 133 6.89 13.07 -7.91
N MET A 134 6.56 11.99 -8.59
CA MET A 134 7.53 11.05 -9.16
C MET A 134 8.36 11.71 -10.27
N GLN A 135 7.74 12.51 -11.14
CA GLN A 135 8.44 13.25 -12.19
C GLN A 135 9.49 14.20 -11.62
N ARG A 136 9.16 14.94 -10.56
CA ARG A 136 10.10 15.85 -9.89
C ARG A 136 11.23 15.12 -9.17
N ALA A 137 10.93 14.02 -8.52
CA ALA A 137 11.87 13.35 -7.65
C ALA A 137 12.75 12.31 -8.35
N LEU A 138 12.19 11.59 -9.32
CA LEU A 138 12.82 10.44 -9.99
C LEU A 138 13.06 10.68 -11.50
N GLY A 139 12.51 11.75 -12.06
CA GLY A 139 12.65 12.10 -13.48
C GLY A 139 11.68 11.37 -14.40
N PHE A 140 10.75 10.59 -13.88
CA PHE A 140 9.67 9.95 -14.66
C PHE A 140 8.37 9.90 -13.87
N ALA A 141 7.24 9.99 -14.56
CA ALA A 141 5.92 9.86 -13.96
C ALA A 141 5.49 8.40 -13.94
N LEU A 142 5.30 7.83 -12.75
CA LEU A 142 4.77 6.48 -12.58
C LEU A 142 3.24 6.53 -12.64
N PRO A 143 2.57 5.70 -13.48
CA PRO A 143 1.12 5.71 -13.64
C PRO A 143 0.43 4.88 -12.55
N LEU A 144 0.51 5.33 -11.28
CA LEU A 144 -0.05 4.56 -10.15
C LEU A 144 -1.55 4.29 -10.31
N ASP A 145 -2.31 5.29 -10.75
CA ASP A 145 -3.75 5.17 -10.93
C ASP A 145 -4.11 4.16 -12.03
N GLY A 146 -3.36 4.14 -13.12
CA GLY A 146 -3.50 3.12 -14.16
C GLY A 146 -3.11 1.73 -13.67
N LEU A 147 -1.99 1.63 -12.94
CA LEU A 147 -1.48 0.34 -12.42
C LEU A 147 -2.48 -0.38 -11.53
N ARG A 148 -3.32 0.33 -10.77
CA ARG A 148 -4.41 -0.26 -9.96
C ARG A 148 -5.32 -1.18 -10.77
N TYR A 149 -5.55 -0.84 -12.04
CA TYR A 149 -6.39 -1.59 -12.97
C TYR A 149 -5.57 -2.54 -13.83
N TRP A 150 -4.42 -2.08 -14.32
CA TRP A 150 -3.60 -2.87 -15.24
C TRP A 150 -2.93 -4.09 -14.60
N LEU A 151 -2.70 -4.09 -13.29
CA LEU A 151 -2.29 -5.28 -12.56
C LEU A 151 -3.38 -6.38 -12.54
N LEU A 152 -4.64 -6.02 -12.80
CA LEU A 152 -5.82 -6.90 -12.92
C LEU A 152 -6.25 -7.17 -14.36
N PRO A 153 -5.44 -7.08 -15.38
CA PRO A 153 -5.69 -6.91 -16.81
C PRO A 153 -7.08 -6.29 -17.13
N THR A 154 -7.31 -5.10 -16.56
CA THR A 154 -8.57 -4.36 -16.71
C THR A 154 -8.24 -2.91 -17.08
N PRO A 155 -8.93 -2.30 -18.05
CA PRO A 155 -8.79 -0.86 -18.31
C PRO A 155 -9.25 -0.02 -17.12
N SER A 156 -8.60 1.11 -16.89
CA SER A 156 -9.11 2.12 -15.96
C SER A 156 -10.46 2.66 -16.48
N PRO A 157 -11.48 2.81 -15.62
CA PRO A 157 -12.77 3.32 -16.04
C PRO A 157 -12.78 4.83 -16.32
N THR A 158 -11.72 5.55 -15.99
CA THR A 158 -11.70 7.02 -16.04
C THR A 158 -11.42 7.57 -17.45
N THR A 159 -10.80 6.78 -18.32
CA THR A 159 -10.38 7.21 -19.66
C THR A 159 -10.66 6.13 -20.70
N PRO A 160 -10.84 6.50 -21.98
CA PRO A 160 -11.02 5.54 -23.06
C PRO A 160 -9.81 4.61 -23.20
N ALA A 161 -10.09 3.33 -23.48
CA ALA A 161 -9.05 2.33 -23.69
C ALA A 161 -9.37 1.47 -24.91
N THR A 162 -8.32 0.96 -25.56
CA THR A 162 -8.42 -0.11 -26.56
C THR A 162 -7.84 -1.37 -25.96
N THR A 163 -8.53 -2.51 -26.14
CA THR A 163 -8.09 -3.81 -25.64
C THR A 163 -7.94 -4.79 -26.77
N VAL A 164 -6.89 -5.59 -26.72
CA VAL A 164 -6.66 -6.74 -27.63
C VAL A 164 -6.71 -8.01 -26.79
N ARG A 165 -7.52 -8.97 -27.20
CA ARG A 165 -7.59 -10.28 -26.55
C ARG A 165 -6.54 -11.23 -27.07
N ASP A 166 -6.17 -12.21 -26.24
CA ASP A 166 -5.24 -13.26 -26.64
C ASP A 166 -5.92 -14.14 -27.71
N PRO A 167 -5.30 -14.32 -28.89
CA PRO A 167 -5.87 -15.16 -29.95
C PRO A 167 -5.96 -16.64 -29.57
N GLN A 168 -5.18 -17.11 -28.60
CA GLN A 168 -5.20 -18.50 -28.12
C GLN A 168 -6.17 -18.72 -26.96
N ASP A 169 -6.43 -17.66 -26.17
CA ASP A 169 -7.37 -17.68 -25.06
C ASP A 169 -8.16 -16.36 -25.03
N GLY A 170 -9.26 -16.33 -25.73
CA GLY A 170 -10.12 -15.15 -25.84
C GLY A 170 -10.67 -14.60 -24.52
N ALA A 171 -10.55 -15.33 -23.41
CA ALA A 171 -10.88 -14.83 -22.07
C ALA A 171 -9.80 -13.90 -21.52
N ARG A 172 -8.54 -14.05 -21.97
CA ARG A 172 -7.40 -13.25 -21.51
C ARG A 172 -7.22 -12.00 -22.36
N ILE A 173 -6.80 -10.91 -21.71
CA ILE A 173 -6.37 -9.70 -22.40
C ILE A 173 -4.88 -9.82 -22.70
N LYS A 174 -4.50 -9.58 -23.95
CA LYS A 174 -3.10 -9.54 -24.39
C LYS A 174 -2.50 -8.15 -24.29
N GLU A 175 -3.27 -7.12 -24.64
CA GLU A 175 -2.80 -5.73 -24.66
C GLU A 175 -3.92 -4.77 -24.25
N ILE A 176 -3.54 -3.72 -23.53
CA ILE A 176 -4.36 -2.52 -23.28
C ILE A 176 -3.58 -1.31 -23.77
N ARG A 177 -4.25 -0.42 -24.50
CA ARG A 177 -3.73 0.92 -24.82
C ARG A 177 -4.61 1.96 -24.14
N GLN A 178 -4.02 2.74 -23.24
CA GLN A 178 -4.73 3.73 -22.44
C GLN A 178 -3.76 4.83 -21.96
N ASP A 179 -4.19 6.09 -21.97
CA ASP A 179 -3.44 7.24 -21.45
C ASP A 179 -2.01 7.39 -22.02
N GLY A 180 -1.84 7.03 -23.30
CA GLY A 180 -0.53 7.04 -23.95
C GLY A 180 0.37 5.87 -23.59
N TRP A 181 -0.11 4.92 -22.79
CA TRP A 181 0.56 3.69 -22.45
C TRP A 181 0.11 2.53 -23.34
N THR A 182 1.04 1.65 -23.68
CA THR A 182 0.80 0.31 -24.18
C THR A 182 1.18 -0.66 -23.07
N ILE A 183 0.23 -1.48 -22.64
CA ILE A 183 0.36 -2.46 -21.57
C ILE A 183 0.26 -3.85 -22.17
N ASP A 184 1.38 -4.58 -22.27
CA ASP A 184 1.45 -5.93 -22.81
C ASP A 184 1.45 -6.97 -21.69
N TYR A 185 0.51 -7.88 -21.71
CA TYR A 185 0.43 -9.04 -20.82
C TYR A 185 1.20 -10.21 -21.42
N VAL A 186 2.50 -10.27 -21.08
CA VAL A 186 3.46 -11.22 -21.70
C VAL A 186 3.26 -12.64 -21.20
N ALA A 187 2.87 -12.80 -19.93
CA ALA A 187 2.58 -14.11 -19.36
C ALA A 187 1.53 -14.02 -18.25
N TYR A 188 0.68 -15.01 -18.22
CA TYR A 188 -0.25 -15.29 -17.13
C TYR A 188 0.32 -16.41 -16.25
N ALA A 189 -0.14 -16.49 -15.00
CA ALA A 189 0.24 -17.56 -14.10
C ALA A 189 -0.36 -18.89 -14.55
N ASP A 190 0.38 -19.98 -14.33
CA ASP A 190 -0.09 -21.32 -14.57
C ASP A 190 -0.99 -21.79 -13.42
N ALA A 191 -1.96 -22.65 -13.73
CA ALA A 191 -2.82 -23.26 -12.70
C ALA A 191 -1.96 -23.97 -11.62
N PRO A 192 -2.37 -23.95 -10.35
CA PRO A 192 -3.60 -23.38 -9.79
C PRO A 192 -3.58 -21.86 -9.57
N ALA A 193 -2.45 -21.18 -9.74
CA ALA A 193 -2.35 -19.74 -9.60
C ALA A 193 -3.15 -19.02 -10.71
N VAL A 194 -3.71 -17.87 -10.40
CA VAL A 194 -4.49 -17.08 -11.33
C VAL A 194 -3.92 -15.67 -11.48
N GLY A 195 -4.19 -15.03 -12.62
CA GLY A 195 -3.85 -13.65 -12.91
C GLY A 195 -2.55 -13.49 -13.69
N VAL A 196 -2.07 -12.26 -13.79
CA VAL A 196 -0.91 -11.90 -14.61
C VAL A 196 0.39 -12.23 -13.89
N LYS A 197 1.37 -12.75 -14.61
CA LYS A 197 2.73 -13.03 -14.10
C LYS A 197 3.76 -12.04 -14.62
N ARG A 198 3.61 -11.59 -15.87
CA ARG A 198 4.55 -10.63 -16.47
C ARG A 198 3.82 -9.59 -17.29
N ILE A 199 4.15 -8.34 -17.05
CA ILE A 199 3.57 -7.16 -17.70
C ILE A 199 4.72 -6.30 -18.20
N ASN A 200 4.61 -5.82 -19.45
CA ASN A 200 5.44 -4.74 -19.96
C ASN A 200 4.54 -3.52 -20.19
N LEU A 201 4.98 -2.35 -19.73
CA LEU A 201 4.32 -1.08 -19.98
C LEU A 201 5.29 -0.19 -20.74
N ALA A 202 4.84 0.41 -21.82
CA ALA A 202 5.65 1.29 -22.65
C ALA A 202 4.90 2.60 -22.91
N ARG A 203 5.61 3.71 -22.87
CA ARG A 203 5.15 5.03 -23.28
C ARG A 203 6.20 5.68 -24.16
N GLN A 204 5.75 6.32 -25.26
CA GLN A 204 6.65 6.92 -26.24
C GLN A 204 7.07 8.34 -25.89
N THR A 205 6.21 9.10 -25.21
CA THR A 205 6.45 10.53 -24.96
C THR A 205 6.07 10.92 -23.53
N PRO A 206 7.06 11.23 -22.65
CA PRO A 206 8.48 10.91 -22.81
C PRO A 206 8.72 9.40 -22.81
N PRO A 207 9.82 8.91 -23.41
CA PRO A 207 10.11 7.49 -23.48
C PRO A 207 10.27 6.88 -22.09
N LEU A 208 9.52 5.81 -21.82
CA LEU A 208 9.54 5.10 -20.54
C LEU A 208 9.07 3.66 -20.74
N ASP A 209 9.92 2.70 -20.37
CA ASP A 209 9.61 1.28 -20.39
C ASP A 209 9.66 0.71 -18.96
N ILE A 210 8.60 0.03 -18.56
CA ILE A 210 8.49 -0.62 -17.27
C ILE A 210 8.20 -2.11 -17.50
N LYS A 211 8.98 -2.97 -16.87
CA LYS A 211 8.75 -4.42 -16.86
C LYS A 211 8.47 -4.86 -15.44
N LEU A 212 7.37 -5.57 -15.26
CA LEU A 212 6.97 -6.13 -13.97
C LEU A 212 6.90 -7.66 -14.08
N VAL A 213 7.42 -8.33 -13.06
CA VAL A 213 7.24 -9.78 -12.85
C VAL A 213 6.64 -9.95 -11.46
N LEU A 214 5.41 -10.44 -11.40
CA LEU A 214 4.68 -10.65 -10.14
C LEU A 214 5.05 -12.02 -9.56
N ASP A 215 5.36 -12.04 -8.28
CA ASP A 215 5.55 -13.25 -7.49
C ASP A 215 4.17 -13.72 -6.99
N ARG A 216 3.89 -15.02 -7.14
CA ARG A 216 2.61 -15.65 -6.78
C ARG A 216 2.83 -17.02 -6.18
#